data_938927854b7516d87e4533395d337274
#
_entry.id   938927854b7516d87e4533395d337274
#
_cell.length_a   1.000
_cell.length_b   1.000
_cell.length_c   1.000
_cell.angle_alpha   90.00
_cell.angle_beta   90.00
_cell.angle_gamma   90.00
#
_symmetry.space_group_name_H-M   'P 1'
#
loop_
_entity.id
_entity.type
_entity.pdbx_description
1 polymer ?
#
loop_
_entity_poly.entity_id
_entity_poly.type
_entity_poly.pdbx_seq_one_letter_code
_entity_poly.pdbx_strand_id
1 'polypeptide(L)'
;MTCRLAVNLLSLVPGDVGGAEEYAVRTLAAYGRHGPADLRPVIYLSQAALDAHPDLGAAFDVDVHPGDGSSRPRRILAESTWLARRTAGMAVHHLGGRIPARTSRPVAVTVHDLQPLVHPGNFPLVRRRYLGWALPRSVDRADLVVAVSDQVGRQVVDRLGMDPARVVTVPIGTEAIAAGPAEPSGPPTILYPAVTHPHKNHLMLVEAFTRLAD
;
A
#
# COMPACT_ATOMS: atom_id res chain seq x y z
N MET A 1 -23.82 -17.56 -0.36
CA MET A 1 -23.75 -16.49 -1.40
C MET A 1 -22.30 -16.05 -1.51
N THR A 2 -21.72 -16.12 -2.70
CA THR A 2 -20.33 -15.66 -2.90
C THR A 2 -20.31 -14.14 -3.04
N CYS A 3 -19.56 -13.46 -2.17
CA CYS A 3 -19.38 -12.01 -2.23
C CYS A 3 -18.20 -11.67 -3.13
N ARG A 4 -18.37 -10.72 -4.07
CA ARG A 4 -17.27 -10.20 -4.90
C ARG A 4 -16.69 -8.95 -4.25
N LEU A 5 -15.37 -8.93 -4.08
CA LEU A 5 -14.62 -7.78 -3.58
C LEU A 5 -13.75 -7.20 -4.70
N ALA A 6 -13.97 -5.95 -5.06
CA ALA A 6 -13.09 -5.26 -5.98
C ALA A 6 -11.82 -4.80 -5.25
N VAL A 7 -10.65 -5.19 -5.74
CA VAL A 7 -9.35 -4.75 -5.21
C VAL A 7 -8.68 -3.82 -6.21
N ASN A 8 -8.49 -2.57 -5.82
CA ASN A 8 -7.88 -1.55 -6.68
C ASN A 8 -6.35 -1.56 -6.54
N LEU A 9 -5.67 -1.93 -7.60
CA LEU A 9 -4.21 -1.86 -7.79
C LEU A 9 -3.79 -0.89 -8.90
N LEU A 10 -4.66 -0.01 -9.41
CA LEU A 10 -4.26 0.97 -10.44
C LEU A 10 -3.16 1.92 -9.98
N SER A 11 -3.00 2.11 -8.67
CA SER A 11 -1.90 2.89 -8.10
C SER A 11 -0.56 2.16 -8.08
N LEU A 12 -0.55 0.85 -8.30
CA LEU A 12 0.65 0.02 -8.32
C LEU A 12 1.38 0.23 -9.65
N VAL A 13 2.54 0.86 -9.57
CA VAL A 13 3.47 1.04 -10.69
C VAL A 13 4.71 0.22 -10.39
N PRO A 14 4.98 -0.83 -11.15
CA PRO A 14 6.09 -1.74 -10.88
C PRO A 14 7.42 -1.00 -10.73
N GLY A 15 8.12 -1.29 -9.63
CA GLY A 15 9.41 -0.70 -9.31
C GLY A 15 9.39 0.76 -8.78
N ASP A 16 8.24 1.46 -8.79
CA ASP A 16 8.13 2.86 -8.34
C ASP A 16 7.55 3.00 -6.93
N VAL A 17 6.70 2.07 -6.50
CA VAL A 17 5.97 2.18 -5.23
C VAL A 17 6.55 1.37 -4.08
N GLY A 18 7.61 0.61 -4.31
CA GLY A 18 8.40 -0.07 -3.28
C GLY A 18 7.58 -0.97 -2.36
N GLY A 19 7.66 -0.73 -1.04
CA GLY A 19 7.01 -1.59 -0.05
C GLY A 19 5.49 -1.73 -0.18
N ALA A 20 4.80 -0.77 -0.79
CA ALA A 20 3.36 -0.88 -1.04
C ALA A 20 3.03 -1.89 -2.16
N GLU A 21 3.91 -2.04 -3.14
CA GLU A 21 3.82 -3.06 -4.18
C GLU A 21 3.96 -4.46 -3.56
N GLU A 22 5.04 -4.65 -2.81
CA GLU A 22 5.32 -5.91 -2.12
C GLU A 22 4.19 -6.31 -1.17
N TYR A 23 3.68 -5.35 -0.39
CA TYR A 23 2.51 -5.56 0.47
C TYR A 23 1.30 -6.06 -0.31
N ALA A 24 0.95 -5.39 -1.41
CA ALA A 24 -0.24 -5.73 -2.20
C ALA A 24 -0.12 -7.14 -2.80
N VAL A 25 1.01 -7.44 -3.42
CA VAL A 25 1.26 -8.73 -4.09
C VAL A 25 1.29 -9.87 -3.07
N ARG A 26 2.03 -9.73 -1.97
CA ARG A 26 2.11 -10.77 -0.93
C ARG A 26 0.78 -10.97 -0.19
N THR A 27 0.05 -9.91 0.08
CA THR A 27 -1.27 -10.01 0.71
C THR A 27 -2.22 -10.79 -0.18
N LEU A 28 -2.25 -10.52 -1.47
CA LEU A 28 -3.08 -11.25 -2.42
C LEU A 28 -2.62 -12.71 -2.59
N ALA A 29 -1.32 -12.95 -2.68
CA ALA A 29 -0.78 -14.32 -2.73
C ALA A 29 -1.16 -15.13 -1.48
N ALA A 30 -1.08 -14.52 -0.28
CA ALA A 30 -1.53 -15.16 0.96
C ALA A 30 -3.04 -15.37 0.96
N TYR A 31 -3.82 -14.43 0.44
CA TYR A 31 -5.26 -14.58 0.29
C TYR A 31 -5.61 -15.75 -0.65
N GLY A 32 -4.91 -15.91 -1.77
CA GLY A 32 -5.11 -17.03 -2.70
C GLY A 32 -4.89 -18.39 -2.04
N ARG A 33 -3.98 -18.46 -1.04
CA ARG A 33 -3.70 -19.69 -0.29
C ARG A 33 -4.63 -19.96 0.91
N HIS A 34 -5.06 -18.88 1.58
CA HIS A 34 -5.69 -18.96 2.90
C HIS A 34 -7.01 -18.20 3.02
N GLY A 35 -7.40 -17.48 1.97
CA GLY A 35 -8.61 -16.65 2.00
C GLY A 35 -9.90 -17.48 2.06
N PRO A 36 -10.98 -16.89 2.60
CA PRO A 36 -12.27 -17.57 2.68
C PRO A 36 -12.86 -17.78 1.28
N ALA A 37 -13.41 -18.97 1.04
CA ALA A 37 -13.93 -19.37 -0.27
C ALA A 37 -15.21 -18.60 -0.71
N ASP A 38 -15.91 -17.99 0.23
CA ASP A 38 -17.13 -17.22 -0.01
C ASP A 38 -16.88 -15.75 -0.39
N LEU A 39 -15.63 -15.28 -0.28
CA LEU A 39 -15.21 -13.96 -0.74
C LEU A 39 -14.31 -14.11 -1.97
N ARG A 40 -14.71 -13.54 -3.11
CA ARG A 40 -13.94 -13.60 -4.36
C ARG A 40 -13.39 -12.21 -4.73
N PRO A 41 -12.07 -11.99 -4.57
CA PRO A 41 -11.41 -10.79 -5.06
C PRO A 41 -11.44 -10.76 -6.60
N VAL A 42 -11.71 -9.56 -7.13
CA VAL A 42 -11.49 -9.21 -8.54
C VAL A 42 -10.47 -8.09 -8.56
N ILE A 43 -9.35 -8.30 -9.22
CA ILE A 43 -8.22 -7.39 -9.19
C ILE A 43 -8.30 -6.42 -10.37
N TYR A 44 -8.26 -5.13 -10.06
CA TYR A 44 -8.26 -4.04 -11.05
C TYR A 44 -6.88 -3.41 -11.11
N LEU A 45 -6.17 -3.59 -12.23
CA LEU A 45 -4.77 -3.19 -12.39
C LEU A 45 -4.48 -2.68 -13.82
N SER A 46 -3.28 -2.14 -14.04
CA SER A 46 -2.78 -1.81 -15.37
C SER A 46 -2.13 -3.03 -16.04
N GLN A 47 -1.97 -2.98 -17.37
CA GLN A 47 -1.25 -4.03 -18.10
C GLN A 47 0.18 -4.18 -17.57
N ALA A 48 0.90 -3.09 -17.33
CA ALA A 48 2.26 -3.13 -16.79
C ALA A 48 2.34 -3.82 -15.42
N ALA A 49 1.32 -3.63 -14.57
CA ALA A 49 1.28 -4.32 -13.27
C ALA A 49 1.00 -5.82 -13.43
N LEU A 50 0.16 -6.22 -14.39
CA LEU A 50 -0.09 -7.62 -14.70
C LEU A 50 1.15 -8.31 -15.30
N ASP A 51 1.86 -7.62 -16.20
CA ASP A 51 3.09 -8.16 -16.82
C ASP A 51 4.20 -8.37 -15.80
N ALA A 52 4.30 -7.48 -14.80
CA ALA A 52 5.27 -7.61 -13.70
C ALA A 52 4.87 -8.68 -12.67
N HIS A 53 3.57 -8.95 -12.51
CA HIS A 53 3.02 -9.89 -11.53
C HIS A 53 2.01 -10.85 -12.18
N PRO A 54 2.43 -11.73 -13.12
CA PRO A 54 1.52 -12.61 -13.86
C PRO A 54 0.76 -13.60 -12.96
N ASP A 55 1.32 -13.91 -11.79
CA ASP A 55 0.68 -14.79 -10.80
C ASP A 55 -0.66 -14.24 -10.30
N LEU A 56 -0.86 -12.92 -10.33
CA LEU A 56 -2.15 -12.31 -9.99
C LEU A 56 -3.24 -12.73 -10.98
N GLY A 57 -2.92 -12.75 -12.27
CA GLY A 57 -3.85 -13.21 -13.31
C GLY A 57 -4.08 -14.72 -13.32
N ALA A 58 -3.11 -15.50 -12.82
CA ALA A 58 -3.26 -16.94 -12.67
C ALA A 58 -4.12 -17.32 -11.45
N ALA A 59 -4.09 -16.51 -10.38
CA ALA A 59 -4.75 -16.80 -9.11
C ALA A 59 -6.13 -16.16 -8.97
N PHE A 60 -6.41 -15.05 -9.66
CA PHE A 60 -7.61 -14.24 -9.48
C PHE A 60 -8.26 -13.83 -10.79
N ASP A 61 -9.55 -13.53 -10.74
CA ASP A 61 -10.21 -12.76 -11.80
C ASP A 61 -9.55 -11.37 -11.87
N VAL A 62 -9.11 -10.96 -13.07
CA VAL A 62 -8.50 -9.65 -13.29
C VAL A 62 -9.30 -8.83 -14.30
N ASP A 63 -9.36 -7.51 -14.10
CA ASP A 63 -9.89 -6.55 -15.06
C ASP A 63 -8.80 -5.51 -15.33
N VAL A 64 -8.27 -5.51 -16.55
CA VAL A 64 -7.07 -4.77 -16.92
C VAL A 64 -7.45 -3.43 -17.53
N HIS A 65 -6.94 -2.34 -16.94
CA HIS A 65 -7.06 -1.00 -17.51
C HIS A 65 -6.12 -0.86 -18.72
N PRO A 66 -6.59 -0.37 -19.88
CA PRO A 66 -5.80 -0.31 -21.11
C PRO A 66 -4.64 0.71 -21.08
N GLY A 67 -4.57 1.59 -20.06
CA GLY A 67 -3.47 2.54 -19.91
C GLY A 67 -2.24 1.91 -19.26
N ASP A 68 -1.08 2.45 -19.57
CA ASP A 68 0.23 2.02 -19.07
C ASP A 68 0.45 2.26 -17.56
N GLY A 69 -0.41 3.06 -16.92
CA GLY A 69 -0.30 3.41 -15.51
C GLY A 69 0.84 4.39 -15.17
N SER A 70 1.69 4.80 -16.10
CA SER A 70 2.86 5.67 -15.84
C SER A 70 2.47 7.08 -15.37
N SER A 71 1.44 7.67 -15.98
CA SER A 71 0.99 9.02 -15.68
C SER A 71 0.07 9.08 -14.47
N ARG A 72 0.54 9.71 -13.37
CA ARG A 72 -0.26 9.88 -12.14
C ARG A 72 -1.61 10.57 -12.38
N PRO A 73 -1.74 11.69 -13.12
CA PRO A 73 -3.04 12.30 -13.38
C PRO A 73 -4.00 11.37 -14.13
N ARG A 74 -3.50 10.62 -15.13
CA ARG A 74 -4.30 9.65 -15.88
C ARG A 74 -4.78 8.51 -14.99
N ARG A 75 -3.93 8.00 -14.08
CA ARG A 75 -4.35 6.98 -13.09
C ARG A 75 -5.46 7.50 -12.18
N ILE A 76 -5.33 8.71 -11.62
CA ILE A 76 -6.34 9.32 -10.77
C ILE A 76 -7.68 9.45 -11.52
N LEU A 77 -7.63 9.82 -12.80
CA LEU A 77 -8.81 9.89 -13.65
C LEU A 77 -9.41 8.50 -13.91
N ALA A 78 -8.56 7.52 -14.24
CA ALA A 78 -8.97 6.13 -14.47
C ALA A 78 -9.65 5.54 -13.23
N GLU A 79 -9.09 5.73 -12.04
CA GLU A 79 -9.71 5.30 -10.79
C GLU A 79 -11.08 5.94 -10.55
N SER A 80 -11.23 7.23 -10.88
CA SER A 80 -12.48 7.96 -10.65
C SER A 80 -13.54 7.75 -11.74
N THR A 81 -13.20 7.16 -12.89
CA THR A 81 -14.09 6.98 -14.03
C THR A 81 -14.23 5.52 -14.44
N TRP A 82 -13.15 4.92 -14.93
CA TRP A 82 -13.14 3.54 -15.42
C TRP A 82 -13.40 2.55 -14.27
N LEU A 83 -12.61 2.62 -13.20
CA LEU A 83 -12.76 1.74 -12.04
C LEU A 83 -14.15 1.91 -11.40
N ALA A 84 -14.59 3.15 -11.19
CA ALA A 84 -15.88 3.43 -10.56
C ALA A 84 -17.07 2.82 -11.33
N ARG A 85 -16.98 2.75 -12.66
CA ARG A 85 -18.01 2.10 -13.49
C ARG A 85 -17.94 0.58 -13.39
N ARG A 86 -16.73 0.01 -13.38
CA ARG A 86 -16.51 -1.45 -13.34
C ARG A 86 -16.83 -2.06 -11.99
N THR A 87 -16.71 -1.29 -10.92
CA THR A 87 -16.97 -1.74 -9.54
C THR A 87 -18.35 -1.33 -9.04
N ALA A 88 -19.25 -0.86 -9.92
CA ALA A 88 -20.60 -0.43 -9.51
C ALA A 88 -21.35 -1.57 -8.77
N GLY A 89 -21.80 -1.28 -7.54
CA GLY A 89 -22.52 -2.26 -6.69
C GLY A 89 -21.62 -3.27 -5.98
N MET A 90 -20.29 -3.17 -6.09
CA MET A 90 -19.35 -4.02 -5.37
C MET A 90 -18.78 -3.32 -4.14
N ALA A 91 -18.40 -4.08 -3.12
CA ALA A 91 -17.46 -3.60 -2.11
C ALA A 91 -16.08 -3.37 -2.75
N VAL A 92 -15.38 -2.30 -2.36
CA VAL A 92 -14.10 -1.93 -2.97
C VAL A 92 -13.04 -1.75 -1.90
N HIS A 93 -11.86 -2.34 -2.10
CA HIS A 93 -10.68 -2.13 -1.27
C HIS A 93 -9.58 -1.42 -2.07
N HIS A 94 -9.20 -0.23 -1.63
CA HIS A 94 -8.12 0.56 -2.21
C HIS A 94 -6.82 0.32 -1.43
N LEU A 95 -5.87 -0.43 -2.00
CA LEU A 95 -4.59 -0.75 -1.34
C LEU A 95 -3.56 0.39 -1.42
N GLY A 96 -3.79 1.40 -2.26
CA GLY A 96 -2.85 2.50 -2.48
C GLY A 96 -2.97 3.71 -1.54
N GLY A 97 -3.60 3.58 -0.39
CA GLY A 97 -3.70 4.65 0.62
C GLY A 97 -4.67 5.79 0.28
N ARG A 98 -5.40 5.71 -0.84
CA ARG A 98 -6.25 6.78 -1.33
C ARG A 98 -7.56 6.24 -1.93
N ILE A 99 -8.67 6.88 -1.60
CA ILE A 99 -9.97 6.65 -2.23
C ILE A 99 -10.16 7.66 -3.36
N PRO A 100 -10.47 7.23 -4.60
CA PRO A 100 -10.74 8.12 -5.73
C PRO A 100 -12.02 8.96 -5.50
N ALA A 101 -12.20 9.99 -6.31
CA ALA A 101 -13.34 10.90 -6.19
C ALA A 101 -14.69 10.17 -6.30
N ARG A 102 -14.75 9.14 -7.15
CA ARG A 102 -15.91 8.24 -7.28
C ARG A 102 -15.48 6.82 -6.94
N THR A 103 -16.25 6.15 -6.12
CA THR A 103 -16.08 4.74 -5.74
C THR A 103 -17.42 4.16 -5.31
N SER A 104 -17.59 2.86 -5.43
CA SER A 104 -18.71 2.12 -4.83
C SER A 104 -18.53 1.97 -3.32
N ARG A 105 -19.60 1.60 -2.64
CA ARG A 105 -19.63 1.31 -1.20
C ARG A 105 -20.22 -0.09 -0.98
N PRO A 106 -19.81 -0.78 0.10
CA PRO A 106 -18.85 -0.32 1.12
C PRO A 106 -17.43 -0.19 0.58
N VAL A 107 -16.63 0.73 1.15
CA VAL A 107 -15.28 1.01 0.72
C VAL A 107 -14.27 0.91 1.86
N ALA A 108 -13.22 0.11 1.63
CA ALA A 108 -12.05 0.02 2.50
C ALA A 108 -10.84 0.71 1.87
N VAL A 109 -9.95 1.22 2.73
CA VAL A 109 -8.66 1.77 2.31
C VAL A 109 -7.55 1.28 3.22
N THR A 110 -6.44 0.80 2.63
CA THR A 110 -5.21 0.51 3.40
C THR A 110 -4.38 1.78 3.52
N VAL A 111 -4.02 2.14 4.75
CA VAL A 111 -3.13 3.26 5.06
C VAL A 111 -1.76 2.69 5.47
N HIS A 112 -0.75 2.94 4.62
CA HIS A 112 0.62 2.48 4.87
C HIS A 112 1.38 3.40 5.81
N ASP A 113 1.23 4.71 5.64
CA ASP A 113 1.79 5.74 6.50
C ASP A 113 1.02 7.06 6.38
N LEU A 114 1.29 7.96 7.30
CA LEU A 114 0.83 9.35 7.27
C LEU A 114 2.02 10.33 7.10
N GLN A 115 3.14 9.87 6.53
CA GLN A 115 4.33 10.69 6.29
C GLN A 115 4.02 12.06 5.65
N PRO A 116 3.15 12.15 4.64
CA PRO A 116 2.83 13.46 4.04
C PRO A 116 2.21 14.46 5.02
N LEU A 117 1.58 13.99 6.08
CA LEU A 117 0.98 14.82 7.13
C LEU A 117 1.94 15.05 8.31
N VAL A 118 2.76 14.03 8.65
CA VAL A 118 3.68 14.07 9.80
C VAL A 118 4.99 14.78 9.42
N HIS A 119 5.51 14.51 8.23
CA HIS A 119 6.78 15.05 7.72
C HIS A 119 6.59 15.70 6.34
N PRO A 120 5.76 16.75 6.25
CA PRO A 120 5.40 17.36 4.96
C PRO A 120 6.60 17.93 4.20
N GLY A 121 7.68 18.29 4.88
CA GLY A 121 8.93 18.77 4.27
C GLY A 121 9.64 17.74 3.39
N ASN A 122 9.34 16.46 3.55
CA ASN A 122 9.93 15.40 2.73
C ASN A 122 9.32 15.30 1.31
N PHE A 123 8.31 16.11 1.01
CA PHE A 123 7.57 16.05 -0.25
C PHE A 123 7.62 17.36 -1.02
N PRO A 124 7.73 17.33 -2.36
CA PRO A 124 7.57 18.52 -3.19
C PRO A 124 6.23 19.22 -2.94
N LEU A 125 6.19 20.53 -3.04
CA LEU A 125 5.04 21.36 -2.65
C LEU A 125 3.70 20.90 -3.24
N VAL A 126 3.67 20.56 -4.53
CA VAL A 126 2.46 20.09 -5.22
C VAL A 126 1.99 18.74 -4.63
N ARG A 127 2.90 17.80 -4.44
CA ARG A 127 2.61 16.47 -3.86
C ARG A 127 2.14 16.61 -2.41
N ARG A 128 2.80 17.45 -1.62
CA ARG A 128 2.44 17.76 -0.23
C ARG A 128 1.02 18.29 -0.11
N ARG A 129 0.66 19.31 -0.92
CA ARG A 129 -0.70 19.89 -0.91
C ARG A 129 -1.73 18.86 -1.33
N TYR A 130 -1.46 18.11 -2.40
CA TYR A 130 -2.36 17.08 -2.88
C TYR A 130 -2.58 15.97 -1.82
N LEU A 131 -1.53 15.40 -1.25
CA LEU A 131 -1.66 14.34 -0.25
C LEU A 131 -2.23 14.83 1.07
N GLY A 132 -1.90 16.06 1.48
CA GLY A 132 -2.49 16.71 2.66
C GLY A 132 -4.00 16.93 2.53
N TRP A 133 -4.50 17.06 1.31
CA TRP A 133 -5.94 17.11 1.04
C TRP A 133 -6.55 15.72 0.82
N ALA A 134 -5.89 14.86 0.05
CA ALA A 134 -6.46 13.59 -0.39
C ALA A 134 -6.53 12.52 0.71
N LEU A 135 -5.50 12.45 1.58
CA LEU A 135 -5.45 11.43 2.65
C LEU A 135 -6.56 11.61 3.69
N PRO A 136 -6.76 12.81 4.31
CA PRO A 136 -7.86 12.99 5.26
C PRO A 136 -9.23 12.69 4.64
N ARG A 137 -9.47 13.14 3.41
CA ARG A 137 -10.73 12.86 2.69
C ARG A 137 -10.92 11.37 2.38
N SER A 138 -9.84 10.65 2.13
CA SER A 138 -9.92 9.20 1.88
C SER A 138 -10.31 8.47 3.16
N VAL A 139 -9.68 8.81 4.28
CA VAL A 139 -10.00 8.24 5.58
C VAL A 139 -11.44 8.56 5.99
N ASP A 140 -11.86 9.81 5.90
CA ASP A 140 -13.23 10.24 6.24
C ASP A 140 -14.30 9.48 5.44
N ARG A 141 -14.04 9.22 4.16
CA ARG A 141 -14.96 8.51 3.26
C ARG A 141 -14.93 6.99 3.37
N ALA A 142 -13.92 6.41 4.00
CA ALA A 142 -13.80 4.96 4.15
C ALA A 142 -14.86 4.41 5.11
N ASP A 143 -15.49 3.30 4.77
CA ASP A 143 -16.30 2.53 5.71
C ASP A 143 -15.41 1.71 6.65
N LEU A 144 -14.21 1.33 6.17
CA LEU A 144 -13.17 0.64 6.94
C LEU A 144 -11.78 1.15 6.54
N VAL A 145 -10.95 1.43 7.54
CA VAL A 145 -9.52 1.71 7.36
C VAL A 145 -8.71 0.53 7.84
N VAL A 146 -7.86 0.00 6.95
CA VAL A 146 -6.87 -1.01 7.28
C VAL A 146 -5.54 -0.32 7.52
N ALA A 147 -5.07 -0.32 8.77
CA ALA A 147 -3.76 0.23 9.15
C ALA A 147 -2.71 -0.89 9.18
N VAL A 148 -1.54 -0.65 8.61
CA VAL A 148 -0.48 -1.67 8.54
C VAL A 148 0.31 -1.85 9.84
N SER A 149 0.03 -1.05 10.84
CA SER A 149 0.59 -1.16 12.19
C SER A 149 -0.28 -0.40 13.20
N ASP A 150 -0.15 -0.74 14.49
CA ASP A 150 -0.84 -0.02 15.56
C ASP A 150 -0.47 1.46 15.63
N GLN A 151 0.78 1.79 15.29
CA GLN A 151 1.21 3.19 15.19
C GLN A 151 0.42 3.95 14.12
N VAL A 152 0.28 3.37 12.93
CA VAL A 152 -0.52 3.98 11.85
C VAL A 152 -1.99 4.05 12.25
N GLY A 153 -2.54 3.00 12.87
CA GLY A 153 -3.91 2.99 13.36
C GLY A 153 -4.17 4.12 14.36
N ARG A 154 -3.31 4.28 15.37
CA ARG A 154 -3.39 5.41 16.32
C ARG A 154 -3.30 6.75 15.60
N GLN A 155 -2.39 6.93 14.66
CA GLN A 155 -2.27 8.18 13.91
C GLN A 155 -3.52 8.50 13.09
N VAL A 156 -4.19 7.50 12.53
CA VAL A 156 -5.47 7.67 11.80
C VAL A 156 -6.56 8.16 12.75
N VAL A 157 -6.68 7.56 13.93
CA VAL A 157 -7.65 7.99 14.95
C VAL A 157 -7.33 9.39 15.47
N ASP A 158 -6.09 9.60 15.96
CA ASP A 158 -5.72 10.81 16.70
C ASP A 158 -5.60 12.04 15.81
N ARG A 159 -5.09 11.88 14.59
CA ARG A 159 -4.82 13.02 13.68
C ARG A 159 -5.91 13.29 12.67
N LEU A 160 -6.65 12.24 12.26
CA LEU A 160 -7.68 12.35 11.24
C LEU A 160 -9.10 12.24 11.81
N GLY A 161 -9.23 11.99 13.12
CA GLY A 161 -10.51 11.92 13.80
C GLY A 161 -11.39 10.74 13.38
N MET A 162 -10.77 9.67 12.86
CA MET A 162 -11.51 8.48 12.44
C MET A 162 -12.06 7.74 13.65
N ASP A 163 -13.31 7.27 13.55
CA ASP A 163 -13.89 6.40 14.57
C ASP A 163 -13.04 5.12 14.75
N PRO A 164 -12.52 4.83 15.95
CA PRO A 164 -11.72 3.64 16.22
C PRO A 164 -12.42 2.33 15.80
N ALA A 165 -13.75 2.26 15.88
CA ALA A 165 -14.53 1.09 15.46
C ALA A 165 -14.43 0.81 13.94
N ARG A 166 -13.98 1.78 13.15
CA ARG A 166 -13.79 1.67 11.71
C ARG A 166 -12.31 1.53 11.32
N VAL A 167 -11.41 1.35 12.30
CA VAL A 167 -9.97 1.16 12.07
C VAL A 167 -9.58 -0.24 12.53
N VAL A 168 -9.01 -1.03 11.62
CA VAL A 168 -8.46 -2.34 11.94
C VAL A 168 -6.95 -2.34 11.66
N THR A 169 -6.16 -2.80 12.61
CA THR A 169 -4.73 -3.02 12.39
C THR A 169 -4.51 -4.42 11.85
N VAL A 170 -3.88 -4.47 10.67
CA VAL A 170 -3.42 -5.71 10.04
C VAL A 170 -1.92 -5.57 9.80
N PRO A 171 -1.07 -6.09 10.69
CA PRO A 171 0.38 -6.01 10.55
C PRO A 171 0.87 -6.64 9.25
N ILE A 172 1.93 -6.04 8.67
CA ILE A 172 2.56 -6.60 7.48
C ILE A 172 3.18 -7.95 7.84
N GLY A 173 2.72 -9.01 7.17
CA GLY A 173 3.31 -10.33 7.30
C GLY A 173 4.68 -10.41 6.62
N THR A 174 5.58 -11.19 7.19
CA THR A 174 6.85 -11.57 6.56
C THR A 174 6.91 -13.08 6.45
N GLU A 175 7.43 -13.57 5.34
CA GLU A 175 7.74 -15.01 5.23
C GLU A 175 8.93 -15.33 6.13
N ALA A 176 8.82 -16.42 6.89
CA ALA A 176 9.95 -16.92 7.64
C ALA A 176 11.01 -17.42 6.64
N ILE A 177 12.08 -16.68 6.49
CA ILE A 177 13.26 -17.18 5.77
C ILE A 177 13.87 -18.22 6.70
N ALA A 178 13.85 -19.49 6.29
CA ALA A 178 14.63 -20.52 6.95
C ALA A 178 16.11 -20.19 6.72
N ALA A 179 16.65 -19.32 7.58
CA ALA A 179 18.09 -19.11 7.64
C ALA A 179 18.69 -20.42 8.20
N GLY A 180 19.37 -21.18 7.37
CA GLY A 180 20.32 -22.16 7.86
C GLY A 180 21.35 -21.45 8.75
N PRO A 181 22.02 -22.15 9.68
CA PRO A 181 23.07 -21.58 10.49
C PRO A 181 24.16 -21.02 9.56
N ALA A 182 24.13 -19.73 9.33
CA ALA A 182 25.25 -19.04 8.69
C ALA A 182 26.32 -18.83 9.76
N GLU A 183 27.39 -19.58 9.68
CA GLU A 183 28.60 -19.23 10.45
C GLU A 183 29.04 -17.83 10.01
N PRO A 184 29.13 -16.87 10.93
CA PRO A 184 29.58 -15.53 10.58
C PRO A 184 31.02 -15.59 10.08
N SER A 185 31.22 -15.47 8.79
CA SER A 185 32.54 -15.41 8.20
C SER A 185 32.90 -13.95 7.89
N GLY A 186 33.94 -13.44 8.50
CA GLY A 186 34.44 -12.08 8.29
C GLY A 186 34.15 -11.11 9.44
N PRO A 187 34.51 -9.83 9.28
CA PRO A 187 34.30 -8.82 10.29
C PRO A 187 32.79 -8.54 10.51
N PRO A 188 32.41 -8.10 11.72
CA PRO A 188 31.01 -7.71 12.00
C PRO A 188 30.51 -6.69 10.98
N THR A 189 29.37 -6.98 10.38
CA THR A 189 28.77 -6.14 9.34
C THR A 189 27.40 -5.64 9.77
N ILE A 190 27.17 -4.34 9.67
CA ILE A 190 25.86 -3.72 9.88
C ILE A 190 25.21 -3.50 8.51
N LEU A 191 24.08 -4.13 8.25
CA LEU A 191 23.30 -3.92 7.06
C LEU A 191 22.13 -2.98 7.35
N TYR A 192 22.02 -1.88 6.58
CA TYR A 192 20.90 -0.94 6.65
C TYR A 192 20.23 -0.82 5.27
N PRO A 193 19.27 -1.71 4.94
CA PRO A 193 18.63 -1.79 3.62
C PRO A 193 17.54 -0.73 3.49
N ALA A 194 17.93 0.53 3.34
CA ALA A 194 17.02 1.65 3.15
C ALA A 194 17.46 2.52 1.97
N VAL A 195 16.47 3.05 1.20
CA VAL A 195 16.74 4.05 0.16
C VAL A 195 17.37 5.28 0.79
N THR A 196 18.35 5.89 0.11
CA THR A 196 19.01 7.11 0.59
C THR A 196 18.03 8.29 0.54
N HIS A 197 17.38 8.53 1.66
CA HIS A 197 16.43 9.61 1.84
C HIS A 197 16.70 10.34 3.16
N PRO A 198 16.56 11.68 3.26
CA PRO A 198 16.88 12.43 4.47
C PRO A 198 16.26 11.86 5.75
N HIS A 199 15.01 11.43 5.72
CA HIS A 199 14.32 10.87 6.88
C HIS A 199 14.80 9.47 7.31
N LYS A 200 15.63 8.79 6.49
CA LYS A 200 16.27 7.51 6.84
C LYS A 200 17.56 7.71 7.62
N ASN A 201 18.06 8.95 7.64
CA ASN A 201 19.15 9.39 8.50
C ASN A 201 20.43 8.54 8.44
N HIS A 202 20.86 8.19 7.22
CA HIS A 202 22.09 7.41 6.98
C HIS A 202 23.34 8.06 7.59
N LEU A 203 23.41 9.41 7.60
CA LEU A 203 24.54 10.13 8.17
C LEU A 203 24.71 9.85 9.67
N MET A 204 23.61 9.88 10.44
CA MET A 204 23.66 9.56 11.87
C MET A 204 24.10 8.11 12.11
N LEU A 205 23.68 7.16 11.25
CA LEU A 205 24.14 5.77 11.35
C LEU A 205 25.65 5.66 11.13
N VAL A 206 26.18 6.34 10.11
CA VAL A 206 27.63 6.36 9.83
C VAL A 206 28.39 7.01 10.98
N GLU A 207 27.93 8.16 11.49
CA GLU A 207 28.56 8.83 12.65
C GLU A 207 28.55 7.93 13.90
N ALA A 208 27.42 7.26 14.18
CA ALA A 208 27.33 6.34 15.31
C ALA A 208 28.29 5.16 15.15
N PHE A 209 28.41 4.60 13.95
CA PHE A 209 29.34 3.50 13.66
C PHE A 209 30.79 3.93 13.83
N THR A 210 31.17 5.11 13.33
CA THR A 210 32.54 5.64 13.48
C THR A 210 32.92 5.77 14.95
N ARG A 211 32.02 6.28 15.79
CA ARG A 211 32.25 6.41 17.26
C ARG A 211 32.39 5.08 18.01
N LEU A 212 31.87 3.99 17.43
CA LEU A 212 31.98 2.65 18.03
C LEU A 212 33.23 1.91 17.54
N ALA A 213 33.83 2.36 16.44
CA ALA A 213 35.03 1.77 15.86
C ALA A 213 36.35 2.36 16.43
N ASP A 214 36.29 3.53 17.11
CA ASP A 214 37.35 4.15 17.88
C ASP A 214 37.36 3.58 19.32
#